data_7184a8564cf3aa21625ebdcf23052c58
#
_entry.id   7184a8564cf3aa21625ebdcf23052c58
#
_cell.length_a   1.000
_cell.length_b   1.000
_cell.length_c   1.000
_cell.angle_alpha   90.00
_cell.angle_beta   90.00
_cell.angle_gamma   90.00
#
_symmetry.space_group_name_H-M   'P 1'
#
loop_
_entity.id
_entity.type
_entity.pdbx_description
1 polymer ?
#
loop_
_entity_poly.entity_id
_entity_poly.type
_entity_poly.pdbx_seq_one_letter_code
_entity_poly.pdbx_strand_id
1 'polypeptide(L)'
;MEKKNITQGVSTPRPHREGQGGGSRIVVKIGSNALTRSDGRVDVTRMSALADQIAWLRARGIEVILVSSGAVACGRGELKVDHTLDTVEQRQLFSAIGQVKLIGLYYDLFREYGIQVGQVLTMKKNFEPGQEYDNQRQCISLMLENGVLPIVNENDTVSITGLMFTDNDELSGLIAQMLHADTLILLSNIDGIYTGDPRDPRSHLITEVAPGTDLSEYIREEKSSAGRGGMQSKYATAQRVQQAGISVVIANGRRENILIDLIERPTSTPHTIFRT
;
A
#
# COMPACT_ATOMS: atom_id res chain seq x y z
N MET A 1 46.82 20.53 7.20
CA MET A 1 46.31 19.15 6.91
C MET A 1 44.79 19.18 7.03
N GLU A 2 44.15 19.31 5.90
CA GLU A 2 42.69 19.50 5.76
C GLU A 2 41.96 18.20 5.95
N LYS A 3 40.98 18.18 6.84
CA LYS A 3 39.98 17.09 6.95
C LYS A 3 38.92 17.32 5.87
N LYS A 4 38.94 16.51 4.84
CA LYS A 4 37.84 16.40 3.87
C LYS A 4 36.61 15.78 4.54
N ASN A 5 35.59 16.61 4.78
CA ASN A 5 34.23 16.15 5.06
C ASN A 5 33.62 15.59 3.76
N ILE A 6 33.43 14.28 3.70
CA ILE A 6 32.59 13.64 2.68
C ILE A 6 31.26 13.31 3.37
N THR A 7 30.37 14.28 3.37
CA THR A 7 28.93 14.09 3.59
C THR A 7 28.23 14.30 2.26
N GLN A 8 28.21 13.27 1.41
CA GLN A 8 27.20 13.22 0.34
C GLN A 8 25.93 12.63 0.96
N GLY A 9 25.04 13.54 1.38
CA GLY A 9 23.73 13.20 1.89
C GLY A 9 22.88 12.60 0.80
N VAL A 10 22.34 11.42 1.09
CA VAL A 10 21.19 10.86 0.40
C VAL A 10 20.07 11.89 0.53
N SER A 11 19.64 12.47 -0.60
CA SER A 11 18.53 13.43 -0.62
C SER A 11 17.25 12.71 -0.26
N THR A 12 16.81 12.87 0.98
CA THR A 12 15.42 12.64 1.35
C THR A 12 14.52 13.49 0.44
N PRO A 13 13.35 12.98 0.01
CA PRO A 13 12.42 13.77 -0.78
C PRO A 13 12.15 15.10 -0.05
N ARG A 14 12.39 16.23 -0.72
CA ARG A 14 12.12 17.54 -0.12
C ARG A 14 10.61 17.76 -0.07
N PRO A 15 10.06 18.24 1.04
CA PRO A 15 8.66 18.59 1.11
C PRO A 15 8.40 19.84 0.25
N HIS A 16 7.70 19.67 -0.86
CA HIS A 16 7.08 20.79 -1.56
C HIS A 16 5.71 21.09 -0.93
N ARG A 17 5.72 21.72 0.24
CA ARG A 17 4.54 22.39 0.80
C ARG A 17 4.96 23.72 1.37
N GLU A 18 4.85 24.76 0.54
CA GLU A 18 4.81 26.12 1.07
C GLU A 18 3.47 26.31 1.78
N GLY A 19 3.49 26.45 3.11
CA GLY A 19 2.38 27.04 3.83
C GLY A 19 1.76 26.34 5.02
N GLN A 20 2.09 25.06 5.33
CA GLN A 20 1.67 24.46 6.62
C GLN A 20 2.71 23.43 7.06
N GLY A 21 3.12 23.43 8.33
CA GLY A 21 4.15 22.58 8.91
C GLY A 21 3.74 21.09 8.96
N GLY A 22 3.61 20.45 7.80
CA GLY A 22 3.27 19.04 7.65
C GLY A 22 4.52 18.21 7.41
N GLY A 23 4.71 17.14 8.20
CA GLY A 23 5.70 16.11 7.94
C GLY A 23 5.48 15.41 6.59
N SER A 24 6.42 14.54 6.17
CA SER A 24 6.26 13.71 4.96
C SER A 24 4.99 12.87 5.04
N ARG A 25 4.28 12.74 3.92
CA ARG A 25 3.05 11.94 3.80
C ARG A 25 3.29 10.71 2.95
N ILE A 26 3.03 9.54 3.50
CA ILE A 26 3.26 8.24 2.84
C ILE A 26 1.95 7.44 2.77
N VAL A 27 1.65 6.93 1.58
CA VAL A 27 0.61 5.89 1.42
C VAL A 27 1.31 4.53 1.44
N VAL A 28 0.90 3.65 2.35
CA VAL A 28 1.39 2.28 2.44
C VAL A 28 0.29 1.33 1.99
N LYS A 29 0.53 0.60 0.92
CA LYS A 29 -0.40 -0.43 0.47
C LYS A 29 0.10 -1.82 0.87
N ILE A 30 -0.75 -2.57 1.57
CA ILE A 30 -0.50 -3.94 1.95
C ILE A 30 -1.41 -4.88 1.17
N GLY A 31 -0.81 -5.69 0.31
CA GLY A 31 -1.54 -6.67 -0.52
C GLY A 31 -1.95 -7.93 0.26
N SER A 32 -2.97 -8.64 -0.24
CA SER A 32 -3.45 -9.89 0.38
C SER A 32 -2.33 -10.91 0.59
N ASN A 33 -1.43 -11.08 -0.39
CA ASN A 33 -0.30 -12.02 -0.30
C ASN A 33 0.70 -11.68 0.83
N ALA A 34 0.76 -10.43 1.27
CA ALA A 34 1.58 -10.01 2.40
C ALA A 34 0.87 -10.21 3.75
N LEU A 35 -0.47 -10.32 3.74
CA LEU A 35 -1.31 -10.45 4.93
C LEU A 35 -1.91 -11.83 5.15
N THR A 36 -1.72 -12.78 4.22
CA THR A 36 -2.30 -14.12 4.34
C THR A 36 -1.23 -15.19 4.39
N ARG A 37 -1.52 -16.23 5.18
CA ARG A 37 -0.74 -17.47 5.25
C ARG A 37 -1.05 -18.36 4.05
N SER A 38 -0.31 -19.43 3.89
CA SER A 38 -0.53 -20.43 2.84
C SER A 38 -1.90 -21.13 2.92
N ASP A 39 -2.51 -21.18 4.10
CA ASP A 39 -3.85 -21.70 4.33
C ASP A 39 -4.98 -20.70 3.99
N GLY A 40 -4.62 -19.51 3.49
CA GLY A 40 -5.56 -18.44 3.12
C GLY A 40 -6.09 -17.61 4.28
N ARG A 41 -5.68 -17.89 5.52
CA ARG A 41 -6.06 -17.10 6.70
C ARG A 41 -5.17 -15.88 6.86
N VAL A 42 -5.70 -14.87 7.55
CA VAL A 42 -4.91 -13.66 7.88
C VAL A 42 -3.77 -14.00 8.82
N ASP A 43 -2.59 -13.48 8.50
CA ASP A 43 -1.39 -13.58 9.31
C ASP A 43 -1.30 -12.43 10.31
N VAL A 44 -1.87 -12.64 11.50
CA VAL A 44 -1.89 -11.62 12.56
C VAL A 44 -0.47 -11.25 13.01
N THR A 45 0.47 -12.19 13.00
CA THR A 45 1.88 -11.93 13.33
C THR A 45 2.49 -10.92 12.34
N ARG A 46 2.21 -11.11 11.06
CA ARG A 46 2.65 -10.18 10.01
C ARG A 46 1.97 -8.82 10.14
N MET A 47 0.67 -8.81 10.44
CA MET A 47 -0.05 -7.54 10.67
C MET A 47 0.54 -6.79 11.86
N SER A 48 0.86 -7.47 12.96
CA SER A 48 1.51 -6.87 14.13
C SER A 48 2.85 -6.26 13.75
N ALA A 49 3.72 -7.01 13.09
CA ALA A 49 5.04 -6.52 12.67
C ALA A 49 4.96 -5.29 11.73
N LEU A 50 3.94 -5.19 10.90
CA LEU A 50 3.72 -4.02 10.05
C LEU A 50 3.11 -2.85 10.85
N ALA A 51 2.24 -3.14 11.83
CA ALA A 51 1.69 -2.12 12.72
C ALA A 51 2.80 -1.45 13.56
N ASP A 52 3.76 -2.24 14.09
CA ASP A 52 4.94 -1.74 14.80
C ASP A 52 5.72 -0.73 13.93
N GLN A 53 5.96 -1.07 12.68
CA GLN A 53 6.71 -0.23 11.74
C GLN A 53 5.93 1.05 11.38
N ILE A 54 4.61 0.95 11.18
CA ILE A 54 3.75 2.13 10.93
C ILE A 54 3.72 3.04 12.16
N ALA A 55 3.63 2.47 13.36
CA ALA A 55 3.71 3.24 14.61
C ALA A 55 5.06 3.97 14.72
N TRP A 56 6.15 3.30 14.35
CA TRP A 56 7.49 3.88 14.32
C TRP A 56 7.61 5.07 13.33
N LEU A 57 7.03 4.95 12.13
CA LEU A 57 6.96 6.06 11.15
C LEU A 57 6.20 7.25 11.72
N ARG A 58 5.03 7.00 12.32
CA ARG A 58 4.19 8.07 12.89
C ARG A 58 4.84 8.77 14.08
N ALA A 59 5.56 8.03 14.93
CA ALA A 59 6.32 8.62 16.03
C ALA A 59 7.42 9.60 15.54
N ARG A 60 7.79 9.56 14.26
CA ARG A 60 8.73 10.49 13.59
C ARG A 60 8.03 11.62 12.84
N GLY A 61 6.74 11.80 13.05
CA GLY A 61 5.96 12.85 12.40
C GLY A 61 5.62 12.57 10.94
N ILE A 62 5.77 11.31 10.47
CA ILE A 62 5.37 10.92 9.12
C ILE A 62 3.86 10.64 9.14
N GLU A 63 3.11 11.32 8.29
CA GLU A 63 1.71 11.03 8.06
C GLU A 63 1.57 9.74 7.23
N VAL A 64 0.87 8.75 7.75
CA VAL A 64 0.67 7.47 7.07
C VAL A 64 -0.81 7.27 6.76
N ILE A 65 -1.10 6.89 5.51
CA ILE A 65 -2.39 6.37 5.07
C ILE A 65 -2.18 4.89 4.71
N LEU A 66 -2.97 4.01 5.32
CA LEU A 66 -2.88 2.58 5.07
C LEU A 66 -3.97 2.15 4.07
N VAL A 67 -3.56 1.55 2.94
CA VAL A 67 -4.49 0.87 2.02
C VAL A 67 -4.32 -0.63 2.22
N SER A 68 -5.32 -1.28 2.81
CA SER A 68 -5.23 -2.67 3.23
C SER A 68 -6.17 -3.57 2.46
N SER A 69 -5.64 -4.66 1.95
CA SER A 69 -6.41 -5.82 1.50
C SER A 69 -6.70 -6.78 2.67
N GLY A 70 -7.38 -7.91 2.40
CA GLY A 70 -7.51 -9.00 3.35
C GLY A 70 -8.92 -9.22 3.91
N ALA A 71 -9.89 -8.34 3.61
CA ALA A 71 -11.26 -8.47 4.11
C ALA A 71 -11.89 -9.82 3.71
N VAL A 72 -11.82 -10.20 2.43
CA VAL A 72 -12.34 -11.48 1.95
C VAL A 72 -11.67 -12.67 2.64
N ALA A 73 -10.35 -12.61 2.86
CA ALA A 73 -9.61 -13.67 3.57
C ALA A 73 -10.04 -13.78 5.05
N CYS A 74 -10.25 -12.64 5.72
CA CYS A 74 -10.82 -12.60 7.06
C CYS A 74 -12.18 -13.26 7.11
N GLY A 75 -13.09 -12.93 6.18
CA GLY A 75 -14.45 -13.47 6.14
C GLY A 75 -14.50 -14.96 5.86
N ARG A 76 -13.67 -15.48 4.94
CA ARG A 76 -13.53 -16.92 4.70
C ARG A 76 -13.04 -17.68 5.93
N GLY A 77 -12.26 -17.04 6.80
CA GLY A 77 -11.83 -17.64 8.06
C GLY A 77 -12.93 -17.67 9.13
N GLU A 78 -13.94 -16.82 9.02
CA GLU A 78 -15.02 -16.70 10.02
C GLU A 78 -16.27 -17.51 9.65
N LEU A 79 -16.61 -17.58 8.36
CA LEU A 79 -17.84 -18.19 7.90
C LEU A 79 -17.54 -19.37 6.96
N LYS A 80 -18.10 -20.55 7.30
CA LYS A 80 -18.20 -21.68 6.38
C LYS A 80 -19.53 -21.62 5.68
N VAL A 81 -19.53 -21.71 4.36
CA VAL A 81 -20.72 -21.76 3.51
C VAL A 81 -20.86 -23.16 2.98
N ASP A 82 -22.06 -23.76 3.11
CA ASP A 82 -22.37 -25.13 2.75
C ASP A 82 -22.95 -25.31 1.34
N HIS A 83 -23.06 -24.20 0.60
CA HIS A 83 -23.53 -24.18 -0.79
C HIS A 83 -22.57 -23.41 -1.69
N THR A 84 -22.70 -23.58 -2.99
CA THR A 84 -21.87 -22.90 -3.98
C THR A 84 -22.30 -21.44 -4.13
N LEU A 85 -21.36 -20.52 -3.94
CA LEU A 85 -21.53 -19.11 -4.24
C LEU A 85 -20.76 -18.77 -5.52
N ASP A 86 -21.29 -17.87 -6.32
CA ASP A 86 -20.53 -17.29 -7.43
C ASP A 86 -19.43 -16.33 -6.92
N THR A 87 -18.58 -15.85 -7.84
CA THR A 87 -17.44 -15.01 -7.48
C THR A 87 -17.85 -13.67 -6.84
N VAL A 88 -18.99 -13.10 -7.28
CA VAL A 88 -19.48 -11.83 -6.75
C VAL A 88 -20.08 -12.05 -5.36
N GLU A 89 -20.93 -13.05 -5.21
CA GLU A 89 -21.55 -13.43 -3.93
C GLU A 89 -20.49 -13.76 -2.87
N GLN A 90 -19.48 -14.57 -3.22
CA GLN A 90 -18.37 -14.86 -2.31
C GLN A 90 -17.66 -13.58 -1.85
N ARG A 91 -17.41 -12.68 -2.78
CA ARG A 91 -16.72 -11.45 -2.49
C ARG A 91 -17.56 -10.54 -1.58
N GLN A 92 -18.84 -10.34 -1.91
CA GLN A 92 -19.75 -9.53 -1.11
C GLN A 92 -19.92 -10.09 0.30
N LEU A 93 -20.24 -11.36 0.43
CA LEU A 93 -20.49 -12.01 1.72
C LEU A 93 -19.23 -12.00 2.60
N PHE A 94 -18.12 -12.50 2.06
CA PHE A 94 -16.89 -12.61 2.86
C PHE A 94 -16.25 -11.26 3.15
N SER A 95 -16.37 -10.27 2.26
CA SER A 95 -15.88 -8.92 2.60
C SER A 95 -16.73 -8.24 3.67
N ALA A 96 -18.06 -8.40 3.63
CA ALA A 96 -18.95 -7.81 4.64
C ALA A 96 -18.61 -8.32 6.05
N ILE A 97 -18.40 -9.63 6.20
CA ILE A 97 -18.01 -10.23 7.49
C ILE A 97 -16.57 -9.91 7.84
N GLY A 98 -15.68 -10.07 6.85
CA GLY A 98 -14.25 -9.99 7.08
C GLY A 98 -13.73 -8.57 7.29
N GLN A 99 -14.44 -7.55 6.78
CA GLN A 99 -14.06 -6.16 7.02
C GLN A 99 -14.20 -5.78 8.49
N VAL A 100 -15.22 -6.29 9.18
CA VAL A 100 -15.40 -6.09 10.64
C VAL A 100 -14.19 -6.67 11.40
N LYS A 101 -13.78 -7.89 11.06
CA LYS A 101 -12.62 -8.53 11.68
C LYS A 101 -11.32 -7.82 11.35
N LEU A 102 -11.12 -7.45 10.09
CA LEU A 102 -9.90 -6.79 9.62
C LEU A 102 -9.68 -5.46 10.36
N ILE A 103 -10.73 -4.62 10.43
CA ILE A 103 -10.61 -3.34 11.11
C ILE A 103 -10.47 -3.51 12.63
N GLY A 104 -11.13 -4.52 13.21
CA GLY A 104 -10.97 -4.87 14.62
C GLY A 104 -9.52 -5.26 14.96
N LEU A 105 -8.88 -6.10 14.13
CA LEU A 105 -7.47 -6.46 14.30
C LEU A 105 -6.56 -5.22 14.23
N TYR A 106 -6.76 -4.33 13.26
CA TYR A 106 -5.99 -3.08 13.20
C TYR A 106 -6.25 -2.18 14.40
N TYR A 107 -7.50 -2.05 14.84
CA TYR A 107 -7.84 -1.29 16.03
C TYR A 107 -7.09 -1.79 17.26
N ASP A 108 -7.10 -3.10 17.51
CA ASP A 108 -6.41 -3.70 18.65
C ASP A 108 -4.89 -3.50 18.57
N LEU A 109 -4.28 -3.72 17.41
CA LEU A 109 -2.85 -3.56 17.21
C LEU A 109 -2.39 -2.11 17.41
N PHE A 110 -3.08 -1.14 16.81
CA PHE A 110 -2.67 0.26 16.90
C PHE A 110 -3.01 0.92 18.24
N ARG A 111 -4.01 0.41 18.95
CA ARG A 111 -4.37 0.87 20.30
C ARG A 111 -3.20 0.74 21.27
N GLU A 112 -2.37 -0.30 21.14
CA GLU A 112 -1.18 -0.50 22.00
C GLU A 112 -0.15 0.63 21.87
N TYR A 113 -0.20 1.37 20.74
CA TYR A 113 0.64 2.55 20.47
C TYR A 113 -0.09 3.87 20.74
N GLY A 114 -1.31 3.84 21.26
CA GLY A 114 -2.14 5.04 21.44
C GLY A 114 -2.60 5.66 20.11
N ILE A 115 -2.55 4.90 19.01
CA ILE A 115 -2.94 5.36 17.68
C ILE A 115 -4.41 5.03 17.43
N GLN A 116 -5.23 6.06 17.22
CA GLN A 116 -6.60 5.88 16.77
C GLN A 116 -6.63 5.54 15.28
N VAL A 117 -7.49 4.62 14.88
CA VAL A 117 -7.70 4.25 13.48
C VAL A 117 -9.07 4.68 13.00
N GLY A 118 -9.19 5.06 11.73
CA GLY A 118 -10.45 5.37 11.09
C GLY A 118 -10.59 4.60 9.78
N GLN A 119 -11.76 3.98 9.57
CA GLN A 119 -12.05 3.22 8.35
C GLN A 119 -12.62 4.12 7.26
N VAL A 120 -12.12 3.95 6.02
CA VAL A 120 -12.69 4.53 4.80
C VAL A 120 -12.93 3.43 3.78
N LEU A 121 -14.19 3.14 3.47
CA LEU A 121 -14.58 2.25 2.37
C LEU A 121 -14.96 3.08 1.16
N THR A 122 -14.35 2.79 0.02
CA THR A 122 -14.49 3.61 -1.18
C THR A 122 -14.77 2.78 -2.43
N MET A 123 -15.32 3.42 -3.45
CA MET A 123 -15.59 2.86 -4.78
C MET A 123 -14.85 3.68 -5.83
N LYS A 124 -14.66 3.10 -7.01
CA LYS A 124 -13.97 3.77 -8.12
C LYS A 124 -14.61 5.11 -8.50
N LYS A 125 -15.93 5.19 -8.48
CA LYS A 125 -16.67 6.42 -8.77
C LYS A 125 -16.38 7.58 -7.80
N ASN A 126 -15.94 7.29 -6.56
CA ASN A 126 -15.60 8.33 -5.58
C ASN A 126 -14.29 9.07 -5.92
N PHE A 127 -13.58 8.64 -6.97
CA PHE A 127 -12.39 9.32 -7.51
C PHE A 127 -12.68 10.14 -8.77
N GLU A 128 -13.93 10.15 -9.25
CA GLU A 128 -14.37 11.07 -10.28
C GLU A 128 -14.53 12.49 -9.71
N PRO A 129 -14.21 13.54 -10.49
CA PRO A 129 -14.38 14.91 -10.03
C PRO A 129 -15.82 15.20 -9.58
N GLY A 130 -15.99 15.71 -8.35
CA GLY A 130 -17.30 16.03 -7.80
C GLY A 130 -17.32 16.00 -6.27
N GLN A 131 -18.53 16.19 -5.72
CA GLN A 131 -18.73 16.31 -4.27
C GLN A 131 -18.28 15.05 -3.48
N GLU A 132 -18.47 13.85 -4.04
CA GLU A 132 -18.04 12.59 -3.39
C GLU A 132 -16.51 12.56 -3.24
N TYR A 133 -15.77 12.99 -4.27
CA TYR A 133 -14.31 13.12 -4.23
C TYR A 133 -13.86 14.13 -3.16
N ASP A 134 -14.46 15.31 -3.14
CA ASP A 134 -14.10 16.36 -2.18
C ASP A 134 -14.41 15.95 -0.75
N ASN A 135 -15.57 15.33 -0.50
CA ASN A 135 -15.96 14.83 0.82
C ASN A 135 -15.00 13.74 1.32
N GLN A 136 -14.61 12.80 0.44
CA GLN A 136 -13.67 11.73 0.79
C GLN A 136 -12.29 12.31 1.11
N ARG A 137 -11.78 13.21 0.26
CA ARG A 137 -10.51 13.92 0.49
C ARG A 137 -10.52 14.67 1.81
N GLN A 138 -11.59 15.43 2.07
CA GLN A 138 -11.74 16.20 3.32
C GLN A 138 -11.78 15.27 4.54
N CYS A 139 -12.55 14.18 4.48
CA CYS A 139 -12.65 13.22 5.58
C CYS A 139 -11.27 12.65 5.95
N ILE A 140 -10.50 12.18 4.95
CA ILE A 140 -9.17 11.61 5.21
C ILE A 140 -8.21 12.69 5.72
N SER A 141 -8.28 13.92 5.17
CA SER A 141 -7.45 15.04 5.66
C SER A 141 -7.74 15.37 7.12
N LEU A 142 -9.02 15.44 7.51
CA LEU A 142 -9.42 15.64 8.91
C LEU A 142 -8.93 14.54 9.84
N MET A 143 -8.93 13.28 9.39
CA MET A 143 -8.33 12.17 10.15
C MET A 143 -6.85 12.42 10.42
N LEU A 144 -6.08 12.77 9.38
CA LEU A 144 -4.64 13.03 9.50
C LEU A 144 -4.36 14.22 10.43
N GLU A 145 -5.09 15.32 10.27
CA GLU A 145 -4.98 16.52 11.12
C GLU A 145 -5.25 16.24 12.60
N ASN A 146 -6.13 15.27 12.88
CA ASN A 146 -6.46 14.86 14.25
C ASN A 146 -5.65 13.65 14.74
N GLY A 147 -4.57 13.29 14.05
CA GLY A 147 -3.70 12.20 14.46
C GLY A 147 -4.33 10.80 14.32
N VAL A 148 -5.42 10.66 13.58
CA VAL A 148 -6.05 9.37 13.29
C VAL A 148 -5.36 8.72 12.09
N LEU A 149 -5.10 7.42 12.14
CA LEU A 149 -4.57 6.64 11.01
C LEU A 149 -5.72 6.21 10.09
N PRO A 150 -5.81 6.75 8.85
CA PRO A 150 -6.81 6.28 7.90
C PRO A 150 -6.47 4.89 7.39
N ILE A 151 -7.43 3.96 7.45
CA ILE A 151 -7.35 2.62 6.85
C ILE A 151 -8.38 2.55 5.73
N VAL A 152 -7.90 2.55 4.50
CA VAL A 152 -8.71 2.60 3.28
C VAL A 152 -8.80 1.21 2.67
N ASN A 153 -9.99 0.83 2.21
CA ASN A 153 -10.20 -0.37 1.42
C ASN A 153 -11.32 -0.15 0.41
N GLU A 154 -11.40 -1.02 -0.60
CA GLU A 154 -12.55 -1.05 -1.50
C GLU A 154 -13.82 -1.45 -0.74
N ASN A 155 -14.95 -0.83 -1.10
CA ASN A 155 -16.26 -1.24 -0.61
C ASN A 155 -16.78 -2.43 -1.44
N ASP A 156 -16.23 -3.60 -1.17
CA ASP A 156 -16.54 -4.84 -1.87
C ASP A 156 -18.01 -5.28 -1.77
N THR A 157 -18.77 -4.73 -0.83
CA THR A 157 -20.20 -5.08 -0.64
C THR A 157 -21.09 -4.48 -1.72
N VAL A 158 -20.69 -3.35 -2.28
CA VAL A 158 -21.46 -2.62 -3.31
C VAL A 158 -20.69 -2.46 -4.63
N SER A 159 -19.39 -2.71 -4.64
CA SER A 159 -18.57 -2.71 -5.85
C SER A 159 -18.76 -4.02 -6.61
N ILE A 160 -19.55 -3.97 -7.69
CA ILE A 160 -19.80 -5.09 -8.59
C ILE A 160 -19.08 -4.92 -9.92
N THR A 161 -19.07 -5.94 -10.75
CA THR A 161 -18.40 -5.98 -12.06
C THR A 161 -18.58 -4.67 -12.85
N GLY A 162 -17.47 -4.08 -13.29
CA GLY A 162 -17.43 -2.81 -14.03
C GLY A 162 -17.29 -1.54 -13.17
N LEU A 163 -17.62 -1.60 -11.86
CA LEU A 163 -17.52 -0.47 -10.93
C LEU A 163 -16.37 -0.63 -9.93
N MET A 164 -15.56 -1.68 -10.10
CA MET A 164 -14.50 -2.06 -9.20
C MET A 164 -13.17 -1.43 -9.61
N PHE A 165 -12.29 -1.24 -8.62
CA PHE A 165 -10.87 -1.11 -8.92
C PHE A 165 -10.33 -2.41 -9.53
N THR A 166 -9.30 -2.31 -10.36
CA THR A 166 -8.56 -3.49 -10.84
C THR A 166 -8.05 -4.29 -9.64
N ASP A 167 -7.48 -3.56 -8.68
CA ASP A 167 -7.03 -4.07 -7.37
C ASP A 167 -6.73 -2.90 -6.41
N ASN A 168 -6.22 -3.23 -5.21
CA ASN A 168 -5.84 -2.22 -4.24
C ASN A 168 -4.52 -1.48 -4.58
N ASP A 169 -3.76 -1.90 -5.60
CA ASP A 169 -2.63 -1.11 -6.10
C ASP A 169 -3.18 0.14 -6.81
N GLU A 170 -4.18 -0.02 -7.71
CA GLU A 170 -4.88 1.09 -8.35
C GLU A 170 -5.50 2.03 -7.31
N LEU A 171 -6.23 1.49 -6.33
CA LEU A 171 -6.83 2.29 -5.25
C LEU A 171 -5.77 3.10 -4.50
N SER A 172 -4.65 2.49 -4.15
CA SER A 172 -3.58 3.18 -3.41
C SER A 172 -2.94 4.31 -4.21
N GLY A 173 -2.80 4.13 -5.53
CA GLY A 173 -2.34 5.17 -6.43
C GLY A 173 -3.29 6.37 -6.49
N LEU A 174 -4.58 6.11 -6.55
CA LEU A 174 -5.60 7.17 -6.54
C LEU A 174 -5.65 7.92 -5.19
N ILE A 175 -5.51 7.21 -4.07
CA ILE A 175 -5.39 7.82 -2.73
C ILE A 175 -4.13 8.68 -2.63
N ALA A 176 -2.99 8.20 -3.13
CA ALA A 176 -1.74 8.96 -3.13
C ALA A 176 -1.87 10.28 -3.90
N GLN A 177 -2.50 10.25 -5.06
CA GLN A 177 -2.76 11.44 -5.87
C GLN A 177 -3.78 12.39 -5.19
N MET A 178 -4.90 11.87 -4.69
CA MET A 178 -5.94 12.65 -4.01
C MET A 178 -5.39 13.45 -2.82
N LEU A 179 -4.47 12.85 -2.07
CA LEU A 179 -3.92 13.42 -0.84
C LEU A 179 -2.54 14.07 -1.03
N HIS A 180 -2.07 14.16 -2.27
CA HIS A 180 -0.73 14.69 -2.60
C HIS A 180 0.36 14.08 -1.72
N ALA A 181 0.43 12.76 -1.67
CA ALA A 181 1.45 12.05 -0.91
C ALA A 181 2.84 12.27 -1.54
N ASP A 182 3.88 12.24 -0.73
CA ASP A 182 5.28 12.32 -1.20
C ASP A 182 5.73 10.97 -1.77
N THR A 183 5.22 9.88 -1.16
CA THR A 183 5.61 8.52 -1.55
C THR A 183 4.45 7.54 -1.42
N LEU A 184 4.32 6.66 -2.42
CA LEU A 184 3.51 5.46 -2.36
C LEU A 184 4.41 4.23 -2.19
N ILE A 185 4.19 3.43 -1.13
CA ILE A 185 4.89 2.17 -0.91
C ILE A 185 3.93 1.01 -1.20
N LEU A 186 4.26 0.22 -2.23
CA LEU A 186 3.52 -0.99 -2.62
C LEU A 186 4.23 -2.21 -2.05
N LEU A 187 3.73 -2.74 -0.94
CA LEU A 187 4.25 -3.97 -0.36
C LEU A 187 3.76 -5.20 -1.14
N SER A 188 4.71 -5.98 -1.61
CA SER A 188 4.54 -7.18 -2.42
C SER A 188 5.11 -8.41 -1.71
N ASN A 189 5.13 -9.57 -2.37
CA ASN A 189 5.81 -10.78 -1.91
C ASN A 189 7.20 -10.98 -2.54
N ILE A 190 7.65 -10.03 -3.37
CA ILE A 190 9.00 -9.99 -3.97
C ILE A 190 9.61 -8.61 -3.74
N ASP A 191 10.93 -8.52 -3.85
CA ASP A 191 11.69 -7.31 -3.48
C ASP A 191 11.44 -6.11 -4.41
N GLY A 192 10.98 -6.34 -5.64
CA GLY A 192 10.73 -5.31 -6.62
C GLY A 192 10.56 -5.90 -8.01
N ILE A 193 10.88 -5.13 -9.04
CA ILE A 193 10.88 -5.55 -10.44
C ILE A 193 12.24 -6.14 -10.79
N TYR A 194 12.24 -7.32 -11.42
CA TYR A 194 13.44 -8.01 -11.87
C TYR A 194 13.51 -8.05 -13.39
N THR A 195 14.72 -8.15 -13.94
CA THR A 195 14.98 -8.31 -15.38
C THR A 195 14.52 -9.66 -15.93
N GLY A 196 13.98 -10.54 -15.09
CA GLY A 196 13.48 -11.88 -15.45
C GLY A 196 12.81 -12.57 -14.27
N ASP A 197 12.82 -13.91 -14.23
CA ASP A 197 12.32 -14.67 -13.08
C ASP A 197 13.20 -14.39 -11.85
N PRO A 198 12.66 -13.96 -10.71
CA PRO A 198 13.44 -13.72 -9.49
C PRO A 198 14.21 -14.96 -8.97
N ARG A 199 13.81 -16.17 -9.41
CA ARG A 199 14.46 -17.44 -9.07
C ARG A 199 15.64 -17.76 -10.00
N ASP A 200 15.76 -17.08 -11.14
CA ASP A 200 16.90 -17.25 -12.06
C ASP A 200 18.08 -16.42 -11.54
N PRO A 201 19.25 -17.02 -11.25
CA PRO A 201 20.44 -16.28 -10.78
C PRO A 201 20.95 -15.20 -11.76
N ARG A 202 20.52 -15.24 -13.02
CA ARG A 202 20.85 -14.24 -14.04
C ARG A 202 19.94 -13.02 -14.00
N SER A 203 18.84 -13.10 -13.27
CA SER A 203 17.92 -11.99 -13.09
C SER A 203 18.45 -11.02 -12.05
N HIS A 204 18.36 -9.74 -12.33
CA HIS A 204 18.79 -8.69 -11.43
C HIS A 204 17.60 -7.81 -11.01
N LEU A 205 17.61 -7.37 -9.76
CA LEU A 205 16.64 -6.41 -9.26
C LEU A 205 16.90 -5.04 -9.94
N ILE A 206 15.86 -4.47 -10.52
CA ILE A 206 15.86 -3.10 -11.04
C ILE A 206 15.62 -2.17 -9.85
N THR A 207 16.66 -1.51 -9.36
CA THR A 207 16.59 -0.74 -8.12
C THR A 207 15.99 0.65 -8.32
N GLU A 208 16.15 1.25 -9.52
CA GLU A 208 15.66 2.60 -9.81
C GLU A 208 15.08 2.69 -11.20
N VAL A 209 13.96 3.41 -11.34
CA VAL A 209 13.25 3.64 -12.59
C VAL A 209 13.07 5.13 -12.78
N ALA A 210 13.74 5.70 -13.79
CA ALA A 210 13.61 7.10 -14.16
C ALA A 210 12.26 7.37 -14.86
N PRO A 211 11.74 8.62 -14.82
CA PRO A 211 10.55 8.99 -15.57
C PRO A 211 10.67 8.62 -17.06
N GLY A 212 9.61 8.04 -17.62
CA GLY A 212 9.55 7.63 -19.02
C GLY A 212 10.26 6.31 -19.36
N THR A 213 10.88 5.64 -18.38
CA THR A 213 11.47 4.31 -18.61
C THR A 213 10.38 3.27 -18.81
N ASP A 214 10.44 2.53 -19.90
CA ASP A 214 9.53 1.40 -20.16
C ASP A 214 10.17 0.09 -19.69
N LEU A 215 9.48 -0.61 -18.79
CA LEU A 215 9.87 -1.93 -18.27
C LEU A 215 8.93 -3.04 -18.71
N SER A 216 8.08 -2.80 -19.72
CA SER A 216 7.05 -3.75 -20.16
C SER A 216 7.64 -5.11 -20.55
N GLU A 217 8.87 -5.15 -21.08
CA GLU A 217 9.57 -6.40 -21.45
C GLU A 217 9.88 -7.31 -20.23
N TYR A 218 9.99 -6.72 -19.03
CA TYR A 218 10.27 -7.45 -17.78
C TYR A 218 9.02 -7.82 -17.01
N ILE A 219 7.85 -7.27 -17.40
CA ILE A 219 6.59 -7.49 -16.70
C ILE A 219 5.84 -8.67 -17.32
N ARG A 220 5.86 -9.81 -16.62
CA ARG A 220 5.14 -11.02 -17.05
C ARG A 220 3.68 -10.97 -16.62
N GLU A 221 2.81 -11.58 -17.42
CA GLU A 221 1.38 -11.78 -17.10
C GLU A 221 1.19 -12.89 -16.05
N GLU A 222 1.76 -12.73 -14.85
CA GLU A 222 1.49 -13.67 -13.75
C GLU A 222 0.39 -13.11 -12.86
N LYS A 223 -0.74 -13.83 -12.77
CA LYS A 223 -1.79 -13.53 -11.80
C LYS A 223 -1.31 -13.89 -10.39
N SER A 224 -1.58 -13.03 -9.41
CA SER A 224 -1.27 -13.33 -8.03
C SER A 224 -2.15 -14.47 -7.52
N SER A 225 -1.60 -15.40 -6.74
CA SER A 225 -2.30 -16.58 -6.22
C SER A 225 -3.39 -16.26 -5.17
N ALA A 226 -3.33 -15.11 -4.53
CA ALA A 226 -4.25 -14.74 -3.43
C ALA A 226 -4.90 -13.35 -3.59
N GLY A 227 -4.79 -12.71 -4.76
CA GLY A 227 -5.36 -11.39 -5.02
C GLY A 227 -5.54 -11.09 -6.49
N ARG A 228 -6.22 -9.97 -6.82
CA ARG A 228 -6.43 -9.54 -8.22
C ARG A 228 -5.19 -8.88 -8.84
N GLY A 229 -4.29 -8.32 -8.01
CA GLY A 229 -3.11 -7.58 -8.45
C GLY A 229 -1.90 -8.49 -8.69
N GLY A 230 -1.21 -8.24 -9.82
CA GLY A 230 0.08 -8.83 -10.16
C GLY A 230 1.16 -7.76 -10.29
N MET A 231 2.32 -8.11 -10.85
CA MET A 231 3.37 -7.14 -11.14
C MET A 231 2.91 -6.11 -12.18
N GLN A 232 2.09 -6.53 -13.14
CA GLN A 232 1.52 -5.64 -14.17
C GLN A 232 0.70 -4.49 -13.57
N SER A 233 -0.17 -4.78 -12.59
CA SER A 233 -0.95 -3.73 -11.91
C SER A 233 -0.07 -2.79 -11.10
N LYS A 234 0.93 -3.32 -10.38
CA LYS A 234 1.90 -2.50 -9.63
C LYS A 234 2.67 -1.57 -10.54
N TYR A 235 3.16 -2.10 -11.66
CA TYR A 235 3.90 -1.32 -12.64
C TYR A 235 3.05 -0.21 -13.26
N ALA A 236 1.84 -0.53 -13.73
CA ALA A 236 0.92 0.45 -14.30
C ALA A 236 0.54 1.54 -13.27
N THR A 237 0.33 1.15 -12.01
CA THR A 237 0.08 2.10 -10.92
C THR A 237 1.31 2.96 -10.66
N ALA A 238 2.50 2.36 -10.57
CA ALA A 238 3.75 3.08 -10.31
C ALA A 238 4.04 4.11 -11.39
N GLN A 239 3.88 3.76 -12.68
CA GLN A 239 4.06 4.71 -13.80
C GLN A 239 3.10 5.89 -13.69
N ARG A 240 1.79 5.64 -13.47
CA ARG A 240 0.78 6.70 -13.38
C ARG A 240 1.03 7.63 -12.19
N VAL A 241 1.41 7.09 -11.04
CA VAL A 241 1.68 7.86 -9.83
C VAL A 241 2.99 8.65 -9.95
N GLN A 242 4.03 8.07 -10.56
CA GLN A 242 5.27 8.77 -10.89
C GLN A 242 5.03 9.96 -11.84
N GLN A 243 4.19 9.79 -12.88
CA GLN A 243 3.79 10.87 -13.78
C GLN A 243 3.05 12.01 -13.07
N ALA A 244 2.37 11.71 -11.97
CA ALA A 244 1.74 12.71 -11.10
C ALA A 244 2.71 13.39 -10.11
N GLY A 245 4.02 13.13 -10.20
CA GLY A 245 5.03 13.75 -9.36
C GLY A 245 5.17 13.11 -7.98
N ILE A 246 4.78 11.86 -7.80
CA ILE A 246 4.85 11.10 -6.55
C ILE A 246 5.80 9.93 -6.71
N SER A 247 6.78 9.80 -5.83
CA SER A 247 7.69 8.65 -5.85
C SER A 247 6.96 7.36 -5.48
N VAL A 248 7.30 6.24 -6.14
CA VAL A 248 6.69 4.94 -5.83
C VAL A 248 7.77 3.92 -5.50
N VAL A 249 7.59 3.20 -4.41
CA VAL A 249 8.48 2.12 -3.98
C VAL A 249 7.72 0.80 -4.05
N ILE A 250 8.29 -0.20 -4.72
CA ILE A 250 7.83 -1.59 -4.69
C ILE A 250 8.83 -2.38 -3.86
N ALA A 251 8.37 -3.01 -2.78
CA ALA A 251 9.23 -3.73 -1.84
C ALA A 251 8.55 -4.98 -1.27
N ASN A 252 9.35 -5.86 -0.67
CA ASN A 252 8.86 -7.12 -0.11
C ASN A 252 8.32 -6.93 1.30
N GLY A 253 6.99 -6.93 1.44
CA GLY A 253 6.30 -6.82 2.73
C GLY A 253 6.54 -7.99 3.69
N ARG A 254 7.23 -9.07 3.24
CA ARG A 254 7.61 -10.19 4.11
C ARG A 254 8.97 -10.01 4.78
N ARG A 255 9.76 -9.02 4.36
CA ARG A 255 11.02 -8.67 5.05
C ARG A 255 10.72 -8.07 6.41
N GLU A 256 11.54 -8.41 7.38
CA GLU A 256 11.50 -7.76 8.69
C GLU A 256 11.88 -6.29 8.52
N ASN A 257 11.23 -5.42 9.28
CA ASN A 257 11.49 -3.97 9.35
C ASN A 257 11.49 -3.23 8.00
N ILE A 258 10.82 -3.78 6.98
CA ILE A 258 10.90 -3.26 5.60
C ILE A 258 10.58 -1.77 5.51
N LEU A 259 9.52 -1.28 6.20
CA LEU A 259 9.14 0.13 6.16
C LEU A 259 10.18 1.03 6.86
N ILE A 260 10.79 0.54 7.94
CA ILE A 260 11.85 1.24 8.67
C ILE A 260 13.11 1.30 7.79
N ASP A 261 13.50 0.16 7.22
CA ASP A 261 14.70 0.03 6.41
C ASP A 261 14.63 0.87 5.13
N LEU A 262 13.45 0.98 4.51
CA LEU A 262 13.25 1.86 3.35
C LEU A 262 13.50 3.34 3.68
N ILE A 263 13.29 3.76 4.92
CA ILE A 263 13.53 5.13 5.37
C ILE A 263 14.97 5.32 5.87
N GLU A 264 15.46 4.40 6.73
CA GLU A 264 16.76 4.58 7.38
C GLU A 264 17.93 4.07 6.53
N ARG A 265 17.71 3.03 5.72
CA ARG A 265 18.76 2.31 4.97
C ARG A 265 18.35 2.02 3.53
N PRO A 266 17.85 3.02 2.76
CA PRO A 266 17.28 2.78 1.44
C PRO A 266 18.28 2.14 0.46
N THR A 267 19.56 2.50 0.53
CA THR A 267 20.60 1.98 -0.39
C THR A 267 20.93 0.51 -0.17
N SER A 268 20.72 -0.03 1.03
CA SER A 268 21.00 -1.43 1.36
C SER A 268 19.73 -2.30 1.40
N THR A 269 18.55 -1.70 1.34
CA THR A 269 17.28 -2.40 1.37
C THR A 269 16.84 -2.74 -0.06
N PRO A 270 16.66 -4.03 -0.42
CA PRO A 270 16.24 -4.39 -1.76
C PRO A 270 14.82 -3.86 -2.04
N HIS A 271 14.70 -3.06 -3.09
CA HIS A 271 13.42 -2.51 -3.58
C HIS A 271 13.59 -1.95 -4.99
N THR A 272 12.48 -1.65 -5.66
CA THR A 272 12.44 -0.84 -6.87
C THR A 272 11.82 0.51 -6.54
N ILE A 273 12.52 1.61 -6.85
CA ILE A 273 11.98 2.97 -6.69
C ILE A 273 11.76 3.62 -8.05
N PHE A 274 10.56 4.16 -8.26
CA PHE A 274 10.20 5.06 -9.35
C PHE A 274 10.38 6.49 -8.83
N ARG A 275 11.42 7.17 -9.27
CA ARG A 275 11.71 8.55 -8.85
C ARG A 275 10.98 9.56 -9.73
N THR A 276 10.64 10.68 -9.12
CA THR A 276 10.07 11.86 -9.81
C THR A 276 11.14 12.84 -10.22
#